data_742168cbb928352baf0c4a8f65620a4f
#
_entry.id   742168cbb928352baf0c4a8f65620a4f
#
_cell.length_a   1.000
_cell.length_b   1.000
_cell.length_c   1.000
_cell.angle_alpha   90.00
_cell.angle_beta   90.00
_cell.angle_gamma   90.00
#
_symmetry.space_group_name_H-M   'P 1'
#
loop_
_entity.id
_entity.type
_entity.pdbx_description
1 polymer ?
#
loop_
_entity_poly.entity_id
_entity_poly.type
_entity_poly.pdbx_seq_one_letter_code
_entity_poly.pdbx_strand_id
1 'polypeptide(L)'
;KYPEFTFVISQPQQLIWIKEHSNEMFERIKEYEKQGRIEIVGGAFVEFDTNVSGEEQLARQMLYGQKYYLENFGHYVNNLWLPDTFGYNGNLPQIIKHGGMNHFMTIKISWNRFNAFPYHNFIWEGIDGTRILSHLPPEGTYNSGASPKSLKSLNDNIEKNETIYNSLMIYGIGDGGGGPNEEHIERVRRINDLMCLNKVECGNVEKFFNGLEKKKNEMPIFKGELYLENHNGTYTSQSFNKQYNRKMEEKIK
;
A
#
# COMPACT_ATOMS: atom_id res chain seq x y z
N LYS A 1 -7.66 -14.24 -21.00
CA LYS A 1 -8.46 -15.30 -20.37
C LYS A 1 -9.28 -14.72 -19.19
N TYR A 2 -8.75 -13.73 -18.47
CA TYR A 2 -9.34 -13.13 -17.27
C TYR A 2 -9.51 -11.62 -17.47
N PRO A 3 -10.57 -11.16 -18.13
CA PRO A 3 -10.75 -9.73 -18.42
C PRO A 3 -10.99 -8.89 -17.16
N GLU A 4 -11.51 -9.50 -16.09
CA GLU A 4 -11.76 -8.84 -14.80
C GLU A 4 -10.50 -8.67 -13.95
N PHE A 5 -9.41 -9.37 -14.28
CA PHE A 5 -8.18 -9.30 -13.50
C PHE A 5 -7.54 -7.92 -13.56
N THR A 6 -7.25 -7.36 -12.39
CA THR A 6 -6.52 -6.11 -12.22
C THR A 6 -5.22 -6.36 -11.45
N PHE A 7 -4.20 -5.57 -11.77
CA PHE A 7 -2.89 -5.64 -11.16
C PHE A 7 -2.40 -4.26 -10.75
N VAL A 8 -1.69 -4.14 -9.63
CA VAL A 8 -1.14 -2.87 -9.17
C VAL A 8 0.39 -2.83 -9.32
N ILE A 9 0.93 -1.66 -9.67
CA ILE A 9 2.36 -1.36 -9.71
C ILE A 9 2.60 -0.14 -8.84
N SER A 10 3.51 -0.26 -7.86
CA SER A 10 3.68 0.73 -6.79
C SER A 10 4.97 1.54 -6.86
N GLN A 11 5.91 1.21 -7.76
CA GLN A 11 7.25 1.80 -7.73
C GLN A 11 7.75 2.23 -9.11
N PRO A 12 8.01 3.54 -9.34
CA PRO A 12 8.68 4.04 -10.54
C PRO A 12 9.97 3.31 -10.89
N GLN A 13 10.78 2.94 -9.91
CA GLN A 13 12.04 2.26 -10.15
C GLN A 13 11.86 0.93 -10.91
N GLN A 14 10.81 0.18 -10.61
CA GLN A 14 10.51 -1.05 -11.34
C GLN A 14 10.14 -0.76 -12.80
N LEU A 15 9.36 0.29 -13.02
CA LEU A 15 8.95 0.72 -14.36
C LEU A 15 10.13 1.25 -15.18
N ILE A 16 11.11 1.92 -14.53
CA ILE A 16 12.36 2.35 -15.17
C ILE A 16 13.13 1.14 -15.65
N TRP A 17 13.35 0.14 -14.81
CA TRP A 17 14.04 -1.08 -15.20
C TRP A 17 13.31 -1.83 -16.31
N ILE A 18 11.98 -1.93 -16.24
CA ILE A 18 11.19 -2.53 -17.32
C ILE A 18 11.40 -1.77 -18.63
N LYS A 19 11.37 -0.43 -18.60
CA LYS A 19 11.58 0.41 -19.78
C LYS A 19 12.99 0.24 -20.37
N GLU A 20 14.02 0.16 -19.52
CA GLU A 20 15.41 -0.04 -19.92
C GLU A 20 15.65 -1.42 -20.56
N HIS A 21 15.04 -2.47 -20.01
CA HIS A 21 15.24 -3.83 -20.47
C HIS A 21 14.26 -4.29 -21.54
N SER A 22 13.05 -3.72 -21.56
CA SER A 22 12.00 -4.04 -22.52
C SER A 22 11.03 -2.88 -22.70
N ASN A 23 11.34 -1.97 -23.58
CA ASN A 23 10.45 -0.85 -23.91
C ASN A 23 9.08 -1.34 -24.44
N GLU A 24 9.06 -2.48 -25.14
CA GLU A 24 7.80 -3.10 -25.58
C GLU A 24 6.89 -3.45 -24.39
N MET A 25 7.45 -4.06 -23.34
CA MET A 25 6.70 -4.39 -22.12
C MET A 25 6.21 -3.11 -21.44
N PHE A 26 7.04 -2.08 -21.36
CA PHE A 26 6.65 -0.80 -20.78
C PHE A 26 5.46 -0.16 -21.51
N GLU A 27 5.47 -0.13 -22.83
CA GLU A 27 4.34 0.40 -23.60
C GLU A 27 3.07 -0.46 -23.44
N ARG A 28 3.20 -1.77 -23.33
CA ARG A 28 2.05 -2.65 -23.00
C ARG A 28 1.49 -2.38 -21.61
N ILE A 29 2.34 -2.07 -20.62
CA ILE A 29 1.88 -1.66 -19.28
C ILE A 29 1.04 -0.38 -19.38
N LYS A 30 1.50 0.63 -20.14
CA LYS A 30 0.74 1.87 -20.36
C LYS A 30 -0.60 1.63 -21.06
N GLU A 31 -0.64 0.70 -21.99
CA GLU A 31 -1.88 0.32 -22.66
C GLU A 31 -2.86 -0.34 -21.68
N TYR A 32 -2.40 -1.29 -20.86
CA TYR A 32 -3.24 -1.94 -19.87
C TYR A 32 -3.67 -1.00 -18.74
N GLU A 33 -2.86 -0.02 -18.41
CA GLU A 33 -3.22 1.03 -17.46
C GLU A 33 -4.40 1.88 -18.01
N LYS A 34 -4.32 2.34 -19.26
CA LYS A 34 -5.42 3.05 -19.93
C LYS A 34 -6.72 2.23 -20.01
N GLN A 35 -6.61 0.90 -20.08
CA GLN A 35 -7.74 -0.02 -20.05
C GLN A 35 -8.26 -0.29 -18.64
N GLY A 36 -7.63 0.26 -17.58
CA GLY A 36 -7.97 0.01 -16.17
C GLY A 36 -7.63 -1.40 -15.68
N ARG A 37 -6.77 -2.14 -16.39
CA ARG A 37 -6.31 -3.48 -16.01
C ARG A 37 -5.02 -3.48 -15.21
N ILE A 38 -4.24 -2.42 -15.33
CA ILE A 38 -3.13 -2.12 -14.43
C ILE A 38 -3.46 -0.79 -13.77
N GLU A 39 -3.26 -0.69 -12.48
CA GLU A 39 -3.38 0.53 -11.72
C GLU A 39 -2.02 0.92 -11.16
N ILE A 40 -1.63 2.17 -11.38
CA ILE A 40 -0.45 2.74 -10.77
C ILE A 40 -0.83 3.25 -9.40
N VAL A 41 -0.14 2.77 -8.36
CA VAL A 41 -0.36 3.13 -6.97
C VAL A 41 0.95 3.60 -6.32
N GLY A 42 0.91 4.03 -5.07
CA GLY A 42 2.08 4.26 -4.25
C GLY A 42 2.61 5.69 -4.23
N GLY A 43 2.47 6.46 -5.28
CA GLY A 43 2.82 7.89 -5.35
C GLY A 43 4.29 8.24 -5.02
N ALA A 44 5.06 7.35 -4.43
CA ALA A 44 6.47 7.51 -4.08
C ALA A 44 7.38 6.81 -5.11
N PHE A 45 8.66 7.17 -5.12
CA PHE A 45 9.62 6.60 -6.08
C PHE A 45 9.90 5.11 -5.85
N VAL A 46 10.03 4.70 -4.58
CA VAL A 46 10.11 3.31 -4.13
C VAL A 46 9.30 3.12 -2.86
N GLU A 47 9.07 1.88 -2.44
CA GLU A 47 8.63 1.56 -1.08
C GLU A 47 9.80 1.80 -0.12
N PHE A 48 9.75 2.88 0.64
CA PHE A 48 10.88 3.41 1.42
C PHE A 48 10.71 3.17 2.92
N ASP A 49 11.83 3.16 3.65
CA ASP A 49 11.83 3.22 5.11
C ASP A 49 11.48 4.64 5.60
N THR A 50 10.58 4.74 6.56
CA THR A 50 10.07 6.01 7.08
C THR A 50 10.74 6.47 8.37
N ASN A 51 11.52 5.61 9.04
CA ASN A 51 12.08 5.89 10.35
C ASN A 51 13.57 6.26 10.31
N VAL A 52 14.33 5.67 9.38
CA VAL A 52 15.77 5.92 9.23
C VAL A 52 16.06 7.02 8.23
N SER A 53 15.22 7.16 7.20
CA SER A 53 15.36 8.21 6.18
C SER A 53 15.07 9.60 6.72
N GLY A 54 15.82 10.59 6.24
CA GLY A 54 15.60 11.99 6.60
C GLY A 54 14.35 12.58 5.93
N GLU A 55 13.85 13.66 6.46
CA GLU A 55 12.64 14.35 5.99
C GLU A 55 12.72 14.82 4.54
N GLU A 56 13.87 15.35 4.12
CA GLU A 56 14.12 15.79 2.73
C GLU A 56 14.02 14.59 1.77
N GLN A 57 14.57 13.44 2.14
CA GLN A 57 14.51 12.23 1.34
C GLN A 57 13.09 11.71 1.23
N LEU A 58 12.32 11.77 2.32
CA LEU A 58 10.90 11.40 2.29
C LEU A 58 10.11 12.32 1.35
N ALA A 59 10.35 13.63 1.41
CA ALA A 59 9.73 14.58 0.50
C ALA A 59 10.11 14.32 -0.97
N ARG A 60 11.38 13.99 -1.24
CA ARG A 60 11.87 13.64 -2.59
C ARG A 60 11.29 12.33 -3.11
N GLN A 61 11.02 11.34 -2.26
CA GLN A 61 10.32 10.12 -2.66
C GLN A 61 8.97 10.48 -3.32
N MET A 62 8.20 11.37 -2.68
CA MET A 62 6.92 11.82 -3.23
C MET A 62 7.12 12.65 -4.51
N LEU A 63 8.03 13.61 -4.48
CA LEU A 63 8.30 14.50 -5.62
C LEU A 63 8.69 13.70 -6.88
N TYR A 64 9.67 12.82 -6.76
CA TYR A 64 10.16 12.05 -7.92
C TYR A 64 9.17 10.96 -8.35
N GLY A 65 8.47 10.34 -7.40
CA GLY A 65 7.44 9.37 -7.72
C GLY A 65 6.30 10.00 -8.50
N GLN A 66 5.72 11.07 -7.99
CA GLN A 66 4.62 11.79 -8.62
C GLN A 66 5.02 12.40 -9.98
N LYS A 67 6.22 12.97 -10.07
CA LYS A 67 6.76 13.49 -11.34
C LYS A 67 6.87 12.38 -12.38
N TYR A 68 7.43 11.23 -12.01
CA TYR A 68 7.56 10.09 -12.93
C TYR A 68 6.21 9.63 -13.45
N TYR A 69 5.21 9.51 -12.58
CA TYR A 69 3.87 9.07 -12.98
C TYR A 69 3.19 10.09 -13.89
N LEU A 70 3.29 11.37 -13.58
CA LEU A 70 2.75 12.42 -14.45
C LEU A 70 3.40 12.38 -15.84
N GLU A 71 4.73 12.27 -15.93
CA GLU A 71 5.47 12.27 -17.20
C GLU A 71 5.19 11.03 -18.06
N ASN A 72 4.99 9.87 -17.46
CA ASN A 72 4.85 8.61 -18.21
C ASN A 72 3.40 8.13 -18.36
N PHE A 73 2.50 8.46 -17.43
CA PHE A 73 1.11 8.02 -17.41
C PHE A 73 0.10 9.16 -17.48
N GLY A 74 0.53 10.43 -17.34
CA GLY A 74 -0.30 11.61 -17.52
C GLY A 74 -1.16 12.00 -16.32
N HIS A 75 -1.00 11.35 -15.16
CA HIS A 75 -1.75 11.66 -13.95
C HIS A 75 -0.91 11.51 -12.69
N TYR A 76 -1.37 12.11 -11.60
CA TYR A 76 -0.83 11.90 -10.25
C TYR A 76 -1.53 10.73 -9.57
N VAL A 77 -0.83 10.11 -8.61
CA VAL A 77 -1.36 9.04 -7.76
C VAL A 77 -1.85 9.63 -6.44
N ASN A 78 -3.02 9.23 -5.97
CA ASN A 78 -3.66 9.78 -4.77
C ASN A 78 -3.47 8.95 -3.51
N ASN A 79 -2.66 7.90 -3.55
CA ASN A 79 -2.42 7.04 -2.40
C ASN A 79 -0.94 6.75 -2.21
N LEU A 80 -0.50 6.67 -0.95
CA LEU A 80 0.78 6.08 -0.58
C LEU A 80 0.55 4.60 -0.24
N TRP A 81 1.32 3.73 -0.88
CA TRP A 81 1.21 2.29 -0.79
C TRP A 81 2.52 1.70 -0.24
N LEU A 82 2.54 1.39 1.06
CA LEU A 82 3.69 0.83 1.76
C LEU A 82 3.28 -0.42 2.55
N PRO A 83 3.10 -1.56 1.88
CA PRO A 83 2.58 -2.77 2.54
C PRO A 83 3.54 -3.36 3.57
N ASP A 84 4.85 -3.20 3.41
CA ASP A 84 5.87 -3.93 4.15
C ASP A 84 6.92 -3.04 4.85
N THR A 85 6.65 -1.77 5.06
CA THR A 85 7.54 -0.88 5.81
C THR A 85 7.37 -1.06 7.32
N PHE A 86 8.47 -1.01 8.09
CA PHE A 86 8.53 -1.47 9.48
C PHE A 86 8.23 -0.37 10.50
N GLY A 87 7.08 0.25 10.35
CA GLY A 87 6.60 1.35 11.17
C GLY A 87 6.64 2.69 10.43
N TYR A 88 5.82 3.63 10.89
CA TYR A 88 5.57 4.90 10.19
C TYR A 88 5.56 6.04 11.19
N ASN A 89 6.48 6.98 11.02
CA ASN A 89 6.61 8.11 11.93
C ASN A 89 5.38 9.05 11.89
N GLY A 90 5.14 9.75 12.99
CA GLY A 90 3.98 10.63 13.14
C GLY A 90 3.97 11.88 12.23
N ASN A 91 5.06 12.14 11.49
CA ASN A 91 5.14 13.22 10.51
C ASN A 91 4.68 12.77 9.11
N LEU A 92 4.56 11.46 8.88
CA LEU A 92 4.26 10.96 7.53
C LEU A 92 2.93 11.47 6.97
N PRO A 93 1.84 11.63 7.74
CA PRO A 93 0.59 12.21 7.23
C PRO A 93 0.77 13.56 6.54
N GLN A 94 1.54 14.49 7.12
CA GLN A 94 1.80 15.78 6.49
C GLN A 94 2.63 15.64 5.20
N ILE A 95 3.62 14.74 5.18
CA ILE A 95 4.46 14.51 3.99
C ILE A 95 3.61 13.91 2.86
N ILE A 96 2.75 12.95 3.15
CA ILE A 96 1.79 12.38 2.20
C ILE A 96 0.91 13.50 1.61
N LYS A 97 0.36 14.34 2.48
CA LYS A 97 -0.52 15.44 2.07
C LYS A 97 0.18 16.46 1.18
N HIS A 98 1.40 16.85 1.55
CA HIS A 98 2.22 17.74 0.74
C HIS A 98 2.66 17.10 -0.59
N GLY A 99 2.81 15.78 -0.64
CA GLY A 99 3.00 15.01 -1.87
C GLY A 99 1.77 14.92 -2.77
N GLY A 100 0.66 15.58 -2.41
CA GLY A 100 -0.59 15.62 -3.20
C GLY A 100 -1.49 14.39 -3.00
N MET A 101 -1.22 13.53 -2.01
CA MET A 101 -1.98 12.31 -1.74
C MET A 101 -2.91 12.48 -0.54
N ASN A 102 -4.00 11.71 -0.52
CA ASN A 102 -5.02 11.74 0.53
C ASN A 102 -5.24 10.38 1.19
N HIS A 103 -4.68 9.32 0.63
CA HIS A 103 -4.92 7.95 1.07
C HIS A 103 -3.60 7.26 1.42
N PHE A 104 -3.69 6.34 2.38
CA PHE A 104 -2.55 5.52 2.81
C PHE A 104 -2.95 4.06 3.01
N MET A 105 -2.13 3.14 2.55
CA MET A 105 -2.28 1.71 2.77
C MET A 105 -1.01 1.08 3.32
N THR A 106 -1.17 0.27 4.35
CA THR A 106 -0.13 -0.61 4.88
C THR A 106 -0.71 -1.92 5.40
N ILE A 107 0.14 -2.93 5.57
CA ILE A 107 -0.24 -4.22 6.16
C ILE A 107 0.60 -4.51 7.41
N LYS A 108 1.85 -4.07 7.42
CA LYS A 108 2.84 -4.53 8.41
C LYS A 108 2.46 -4.28 9.86
N ILE A 109 1.70 -3.25 10.17
CA ILE A 109 1.24 -2.95 11.55
C ILE A 109 0.31 -4.06 12.09
N SER A 110 -0.36 -4.83 11.23
CA SER A 110 -1.14 -6.01 11.63
C SER A 110 -0.29 -7.12 12.30
N TRP A 111 1.03 -7.04 12.20
CA TRP A 111 1.96 -8.03 12.74
C TRP A 111 2.37 -7.76 14.19
N ASN A 112 1.84 -6.70 14.82
CA ASN A 112 2.05 -6.44 16.24
C ASN A 112 1.55 -7.60 17.08
N ARG A 113 2.33 -7.98 18.10
CA ARG A 113 2.07 -9.17 18.94
C ARG A 113 1.40 -8.82 20.26
N PHE A 114 1.79 -7.71 20.86
CA PHE A 114 1.35 -7.33 22.20
C PHE A 114 0.24 -6.27 22.12
N ASN A 115 0.40 -5.29 21.25
CA ASN A 115 -0.55 -4.20 21.06
C ASN A 115 -1.11 -4.28 19.64
N ALA A 116 -2.07 -5.19 19.42
CA ALA A 116 -2.74 -5.29 18.13
C ALA A 116 -3.36 -3.95 17.75
N PHE A 117 -3.08 -3.48 16.54
CA PHE A 117 -3.67 -2.24 16.04
C PHE A 117 -5.18 -2.43 15.86
N PRO A 118 -6.03 -1.57 16.44
CA PRO A 118 -7.46 -1.87 16.58
C PRO A 118 -8.32 -1.54 15.35
N TYR A 119 -7.78 -0.84 14.35
CA TYR A 119 -8.56 -0.31 13.23
C TYR A 119 -8.07 -0.84 11.89
N HIS A 120 -9.01 -1.11 10.99
CA HIS A 120 -8.73 -1.44 9.59
C HIS A 120 -8.99 -0.27 8.65
N ASN A 121 -10.04 0.52 8.93
CA ASN A 121 -10.36 1.76 8.24
C ASN A 121 -10.35 2.91 9.25
N PHE A 122 -9.48 3.88 9.09
CA PHE A 122 -9.30 4.95 10.07
C PHE A 122 -8.76 6.23 9.43
N ILE A 123 -8.93 7.32 10.14
CA ILE A 123 -8.28 8.58 9.84
C ILE A 123 -6.98 8.66 10.63
N TRP A 124 -5.86 8.66 9.94
CA TRP A 124 -4.56 8.84 10.57
C TRP A 124 -4.24 10.32 10.71
N GLU A 125 -4.11 10.80 11.94
CA GLU A 125 -3.77 12.18 12.28
C GLU A 125 -2.29 12.28 12.65
N GLY A 126 -1.55 13.09 11.89
CA GLY A 126 -0.15 13.42 12.15
C GLY A 126 0.03 14.37 13.33
N ILE A 127 1.29 14.62 13.68
CA ILE A 127 1.64 15.49 14.81
C ILE A 127 1.23 16.96 14.60
N ASP A 128 1.11 17.41 13.35
CA ASP A 128 0.65 18.75 12.96
C ASP A 128 -0.88 18.85 12.80
N GLY A 129 -1.62 17.75 13.02
CA GLY A 129 -3.06 17.67 12.83
C GLY A 129 -3.52 17.33 11.40
N THR A 130 -2.58 17.12 10.47
CA THR A 130 -2.92 16.65 9.11
C THR A 130 -3.55 15.27 9.17
N ARG A 131 -4.64 15.08 8.40
CA ARG A 131 -5.43 13.84 8.38
C ARG A 131 -5.39 13.16 7.03
N ILE A 132 -5.14 11.85 7.05
CA ILE A 132 -5.07 10.97 5.88
C ILE A 132 -6.01 9.78 6.10
N LEU A 133 -6.85 9.48 5.09
CA LEU A 133 -7.67 8.28 5.10
C LEU A 133 -6.78 7.04 4.90
N SER A 134 -6.82 6.13 5.87
CA SER A 134 -5.90 5.01 5.95
C SER A 134 -6.62 3.68 5.98
N HIS A 135 -6.02 2.68 5.35
CA HIS A 135 -6.53 1.31 5.32
C HIS A 135 -5.45 0.29 5.69
N LEU A 136 -5.83 -0.63 6.56
CA LEU A 136 -5.03 -1.77 6.99
C LEU A 136 -5.79 -3.06 6.64
N PRO A 137 -5.44 -3.77 5.55
CA PRO A 137 -6.15 -4.98 5.12
C PRO A 137 -6.33 -5.99 6.25
N PRO A 138 -7.58 -6.41 6.57
CA PRO A 138 -7.89 -7.18 7.78
C PRO A 138 -7.31 -8.59 7.80
N GLU A 139 -6.99 -9.18 6.64
CA GLU A 139 -6.29 -10.47 6.59
C GLU A 139 -4.85 -10.37 7.13
N GLY A 140 -4.26 -9.17 7.16
CA GLY A 140 -2.93 -8.92 7.69
C GLY A 140 -1.80 -9.47 6.83
N THR A 141 -2.05 -9.72 5.54
CA THR A 141 -1.06 -10.22 4.58
C THR A 141 -1.23 -9.58 3.20
N TYR A 142 -0.14 -9.48 2.46
CA TYR A 142 -0.12 -9.17 1.02
C TYR A 142 0.00 -10.44 0.15
N ASN A 143 0.09 -11.61 0.79
CA ASN A 143 0.18 -12.92 0.18
C ASN A 143 -1.10 -13.74 0.41
N SER A 144 -2.27 -13.11 0.32
CA SER A 144 -3.53 -13.84 0.44
C SER A 144 -3.57 -15.00 -0.55
N GLY A 145 -4.01 -16.16 -0.07
CA GLY A 145 -4.27 -17.30 -0.94
C GLY A 145 -5.55 -17.15 -1.77
N ALA A 146 -6.25 -16.02 -1.65
CA ALA A 146 -7.56 -15.77 -2.28
C ALA A 146 -8.53 -16.96 -2.09
N SER A 147 -8.53 -17.56 -0.90
CA SER A 147 -9.28 -18.78 -0.57
C SER A 147 -10.49 -18.46 0.31
N PRO A 148 -11.48 -19.36 0.42
CA PRO A 148 -12.56 -19.22 1.39
C PRO A 148 -12.08 -19.04 2.83
N LYS A 149 -10.94 -19.65 3.20
CA LYS A 149 -10.30 -19.47 4.51
C LYS A 149 -9.78 -18.04 4.68
N SER A 150 -9.13 -17.49 3.64
CA SER A 150 -8.66 -16.11 3.61
C SER A 150 -9.81 -15.12 3.80
N LEU A 151 -10.90 -15.31 3.06
CA LEU A 151 -12.08 -14.46 3.16
C LEU A 151 -12.77 -14.57 4.53
N LYS A 152 -12.86 -15.78 5.08
CA LYS A 152 -13.38 -15.97 6.43
C LYS A 152 -12.54 -15.25 7.47
N SER A 153 -11.21 -15.38 7.41
CA SER A 153 -10.29 -14.67 8.32
C SER A 153 -10.45 -13.16 8.24
N LEU A 154 -10.56 -12.63 7.03
CA LEU A 154 -10.81 -11.21 6.77
C LEU A 154 -12.13 -10.76 7.42
N ASN A 155 -13.22 -11.50 7.21
CA ASN A 155 -14.53 -11.19 7.78
C ASN A 155 -14.53 -11.24 9.31
N ASP A 156 -13.94 -12.30 9.89
CA ASP A 156 -13.85 -12.46 11.35
C ASP A 156 -13.10 -11.28 12.01
N ASN A 157 -12.12 -10.69 11.31
CA ASN A 157 -11.37 -9.54 11.81
C ASN A 157 -12.14 -8.22 11.65
N ILE A 158 -12.87 -8.04 10.55
CA ILE A 158 -13.73 -6.87 10.37
C ILE A 158 -14.86 -6.86 11.42
N GLU A 159 -15.58 -7.96 11.58
CA GLU A 159 -16.72 -8.05 12.50
C GLU A 159 -16.36 -7.71 13.95
N LYS A 160 -15.12 -7.93 14.35
CA LYS A 160 -14.65 -7.63 15.72
C LYS A 160 -14.44 -6.16 15.99
N ASN A 161 -14.11 -5.37 14.97
CA ASN A 161 -13.48 -4.06 15.17
C ASN A 161 -14.11 -2.94 14.33
N GLU A 162 -15.03 -3.22 13.40
CA GLU A 162 -15.43 -2.25 12.40
C GLU A 162 -16.93 -2.17 12.14
N THR A 163 -17.40 -0.95 11.86
CA THR A 163 -18.73 -0.70 11.30
C THR A 163 -18.75 -0.61 9.78
N ILE A 164 -17.57 -0.50 9.14
CA ILE A 164 -17.41 -0.34 7.70
C ILE A 164 -16.82 -1.63 7.13
N TYR A 165 -17.61 -2.39 6.41
CA TYR A 165 -17.27 -3.73 5.93
C TYR A 165 -16.53 -3.78 4.58
N ASN A 166 -16.22 -2.63 3.95
CA ASN A 166 -15.43 -2.62 2.73
C ASN A 166 -13.93 -2.76 3.06
N SER A 167 -13.28 -3.70 2.41
CA SER A 167 -11.87 -3.98 2.62
C SER A 167 -11.17 -4.50 1.38
N LEU A 168 -9.85 -4.34 1.34
CA LEU A 168 -8.99 -4.97 0.34
C LEU A 168 -8.53 -6.35 0.82
N MET A 169 -8.53 -7.32 -0.09
CA MET A 169 -7.83 -8.59 0.03
C MET A 169 -6.70 -8.58 -1.01
N ILE A 170 -5.47 -8.43 -0.54
CA ILE A 170 -4.30 -8.32 -1.42
C ILE A 170 -3.70 -9.70 -1.62
N TYR A 171 -3.70 -10.18 -2.86
CA TYR A 171 -3.24 -11.51 -3.20
C TYR A 171 -2.11 -11.48 -4.24
N GLY A 172 -1.27 -12.49 -4.17
CA GLY A 172 -0.10 -12.64 -5.02
C GLY A 172 1.00 -13.38 -4.28
N ILE A 173 2.23 -13.20 -4.72
CA ILE A 173 3.42 -13.79 -4.10
C ILE A 173 4.42 -12.67 -3.84
N GLY A 174 4.59 -12.30 -2.58
CA GLY A 174 5.62 -11.37 -2.11
C GLY A 174 6.86 -12.10 -1.60
N ASP A 175 7.87 -11.34 -1.19
CA ASP A 175 9.15 -11.82 -0.64
C ASP A 175 9.99 -12.71 -1.57
N GLY A 176 9.64 -12.85 -2.83
CA GLY A 176 10.33 -13.77 -3.72
C GLY A 176 10.23 -13.47 -5.21
N GLY A 177 9.81 -12.27 -5.59
CA GLY A 177 9.74 -11.88 -6.99
C GLY A 177 8.72 -12.67 -7.80
N GLY A 178 7.62 -13.05 -7.17
CA GLY A 178 6.48 -13.70 -7.81
C GLY A 178 5.32 -12.74 -8.05
N GLY A 179 4.19 -13.29 -8.50
CA GLY A 179 2.94 -12.55 -8.72
C GLY A 179 1.74 -13.48 -8.61
N PRO A 180 0.52 -12.96 -8.75
CA PRO A 180 -0.66 -13.79 -8.75
C PRO A 180 -0.62 -14.76 -9.93
N ASN A 181 -1.02 -16.00 -9.66
CA ASN A 181 -1.13 -17.05 -10.66
C ASN A 181 -2.60 -17.33 -11.01
N GLU A 182 -2.83 -18.22 -11.98
CA GLU A 182 -4.15 -18.60 -12.44
C GLU A 182 -5.03 -19.15 -11.30
N GLU A 183 -4.45 -19.89 -10.37
CA GLU A 183 -5.18 -20.46 -9.24
C GLU A 183 -5.78 -19.37 -8.33
N HIS A 184 -5.07 -18.28 -8.06
CA HIS A 184 -5.60 -17.15 -7.31
C HIS A 184 -6.84 -16.55 -7.99
N ILE A 185 -6.76 -16.32 -9.30
CA ILE A 185 -7.85 -15.70 -10.06
C ILE A 185 -9.09 -16.63 -10.12
N GLU A 186 -8.86 -17.91 -10.35
CA GLU A 186 -9.93 -18.91 -10.32
C GLU A 186 -10.59 -19.04 -8.94
N ARG A 187 -9.81 -18.93 -7.88
CA ARG A 187 -10.36 -18.91 -6.51
C ARG A 187 -11.24 -17.68 -6.27
N VAL A 188 -10.81 -16.49 -6.68
CA VAL A 188 -11.62 -15.26 -6.59
C VAL A 188 -12.95 -15.44 -7.30
N ARG A 189 -12.97 -16.01 -8.51
CA ARG A 189 -14.21 -16.30 -9.25
C ARG A 189 -15.15 -17.23 -8.48
N ARG A 190 -14.60 -18.32 -7.94
CA ARG A 190 -15.39 -19.36 -7.25
C ARG A 190 -15.91 -18.93 -5.89
N ILE A 191 -15.20 -18.06 -5.18
CA ILE A 191 -15.63 -17.54 -3.88
C ILE A 191 -16.97 -16.79 -4.00
N ASN A 192 -17.20 -16.10 -5.11
CA ASN A 192 -18.43 -15.34 -5.33
C ASN A 192 -19.68 -16.20 -5.39
N ASP A 193 -19.53 -17.49 -5.66
CA ASP A 193 -20.64 -18.45 -5.71
C ASP A 193 -20.88 -19.17 -4.37
N LEU A 194 -20.07 -18.86 -3.34
CA LEU A 194 -20.22 -19.49 -2.03
C LEU A 194 -21.28 -18.76 -1.19
N MET A 195 -22.23 -19.53 -0.67
CA MET A 195 -23.19 -19.03 0.30
C MET A 195 -22.50 -18.69 1.64
N CYS A 196 -23.03 -17.73 2.36
CA CYS A 196 -22.56 -17.32 3.68
C CYS A 196 -21.18 -16.63 3.71
N LEU A 197 -20.63 -16.21 2.58
CA LEU A 197 -19.42 -15.40 2.50
C LEU A 197 -19.71 -14.08 1.78
N ASN A 198 -18.95 -13.05 2.13
CA ASN A 198 -19.03 -11.76 1.46
C ASN A 198 -18.59 -11.89 0.00
N LYS A 199 -19.20 -11.10 -0.87
CA LYS A 199 -18.82 -11.04 -2.28
C LYS A 199 -17.43 -10.40 -2.42
N VAL A 200 -16.66 -10.96 -3.35
CA VAL A 200 -15.32 -10.49 -3.71
C VAL A 200 -15.31 -10.14 -5.19
N GLU A 201 -14.74 -9.01 -5.53
CA GLU A 201 -14.51 -8.63 -6.93
C GLU A 201 -13.05 -8.25 -7.14
N CYS A 202 -12.52 -8.49 -8.33
CA CYS A 202 -11.26 -7.88 -8.73
C CYS A 202 -11.45 -6.36 -8.74
N GLY A 203 -10.65 -5.66 -7.96
CA GLY A 203 -10.88 -4.27 -7.62
C GLY A 203 -9.81 -3.32 -8.12
N ASN A 204 -10.08 -2.05 -7.90
CA ASN A 204 -9.21 -0.93 -8.17
C ASN A 204 -9.04 -0.15 -6.86
N VAL A 205 -7.81 0.22 -6.54
CA VAL A 205 -7.45 0.86 -5.25
C VAL A 205 -8.08 2.25 -5.13
N GLU A 206 -8.08 3.01 -6.21
CA GLU A 206 -8.70 4.34 -6.21
C GLU A 206 -10.21 4.26 -6.00
N LYS A 207 -10.89 3.33 -6.70
CA LYS A 207 -12.33 3.08 -6.50
C LYS A 207 -12.64 2.68 -5.06
N PHE A 208 -11.80 1.84 -4.46
CA PHE A 208 -11.92 1.44 -3.07
C PHE A 208 -11.85 2.64 -2.12
N PHE A 209 -10.80 3.45 -2.20
CA PHE A 209 -10.65 4.64 -1.35
C PHE A 209 -11.73 5.68 -1.59
N ASN A 210 -12.17 5.90 -2.84
CA ASN A 210 -13.29 6.78 -3.14
C ASN A 210 -14.61 6.29 -2.51
N GLY A 211 -14.75 4.97 -2.34
CA GLY A 211 -15.86 4.38 -1.59
C GLY A 211 -15.76 4.67 -0.09
N LEU A 212 -14.57 4.56 0.49
CA LEU A 212 -14.31 4.85 1.91
C LEU A 212 -14.46 6.34 2.24
N GLU A 213 -14.05 7.24 1.35
CA GLU A 213 -14.18 8.70 1.54
C GLU A 213 -15.60 9.13 1.87
N LYS A 214 -16.61 8.45 1.31
CA LYS A 214 -18.03 8.73 1.59
C LYS A 214 -18.43 8.48 3.04
N LYS A 215 -17.65 7.66 3.75
CA LYS A 215 -17.89 7.23 5.12
C LYS A 215 -16.83 7.72 6.11
N LYS A 216 -15.92 8.58 5.69
CA LYS A 216 -14.78 9.02 6.51
C LYS A 216 -15.15 9.65 7.84
N ASN A 217 -16.33 10.28 7.93
CA ASN A 217 -16.80 10.90 9.17
C ASN A 217 -17.25 9.88 10.23
N GLU A 218 -17.43 8.62 9.83
CA GLU A 218 -17.82 7.51 10.71
C GLU A 218 -16.58 6.76 11.24
N MET A 219 -15.39 7.08 10.72
CA MET A 219 -14.16 6.36 11.04
C MET A 219 -13.50 6.88 12.31
N PRO A 220 -12.86 5.99 13.09
CA PRO A 220 -12.04 6.39 14.21
C PRO A 220 -10.85 7.22 13.76
N ILE A 221 -10.38 8.10 14.65
CA ILE A 221 -9.15 8.89 14.44
C ILE A 221 -8.05 8.26 15.28
N PHE A 222 -6.96 7.91 14.64
CA PHE A 222 -5.71 7.47 15.29
C PHE A 222 -4.66 8.57 15.16
N LYS A 223 -4.04 8.99 16.26
CA LYS A 223 -3.05 10.06 16.29
C LYS A 223 -1.68 9.56 16.67
N GLY A 224 -0.67 10.00 15.95
CA GLY A 224 0.74 9.71 16.25
C GLY A 224 1.36 8.70 15.28
N GLU A 225 2.43 8.03 15.72
CA GLU A 225 3.12 7.04 14.90
C GLU A 225 2.36 5.71 14.80
N LEU A 226 2.50 5.03 13.68
CA LEU A 226 2.09 3.64 13.52
C LEU A 226 3.31 2.76 13.81
N TYR A 227 3.43 2.34 15.07
CA TYR A 227 4.58 1.60 15.57
C TYR A 227 4.50 0.12 15.25
N LEU A 228 5.60 -0.48 14.76
CA LEU A 228 5.75 -1.91 14.57
C LEU A 228 6.58 -2.50 15.72
N GLU A 229 6.02 -3.47 16.44
CA GLU A 229 6.69 -4.15 17.55
C GLU A 229 7.74 -5.17 17.10
N ASN A 230 7.68 -5.62 15.85
CA ASN A 230 8.57 -6.60 15.27
C ASN A 230 9.69 -5.94 14.44
N HIS A 231 10.70 -6.71 14.11
CA HIS A 231 11.79 -6.33 13.19
C HIS A 231 12.67 -5.16 13.67
N ASN A 232 12.63 -4.76 14.93
CA ASN A 232 13.37 -3.62 15.45
C ASN A 232 14.89 -3.74 15.25
N GLY A 233 15.43 -4.96 15.22
CA GLY A 233 16.84 -5.21 14.92
C GLY A 233 17.28 -4.74 13.54
N THR A 234 16.36 -4.57 12.58
CA THR A 234 16.70 -4.09 11.23
C THR A 234 17.23 -2.68 11.23
N TYR A 235 16.83 -1.84 12.18
CA TYR A 235 17.29 -0.45 12.30
C TYR A 235 18.75 -0.33 12.73
N THR A 236 19.28 -1.35 13.41
CA THR A 236 20.65 -1.40 13.94
C THR A 236 21.54 -2.41 13.24
N SER A 237 20.98 -3.41 12.58
CA SER A 237 21.74 -4.36 11.77
C SER A 237 22.47 -3.61 10.65
N GLN A 238 23.73 -3.99 10.38
CA GLN A 238 24.57 -3.35 9.37
C GLN A 238 24.59 -1.82 9.54
N SER A 239 24.78 -1.38 10.77
CA SER A 239 24.73 0.04 11.18
C SER A 239 25.61 0.96 10.34
N PHE A 240 26.73 0.44 9.84
CA PHE A 240 27.63 1.16 8.96
C PHE A 240 26.92 1.70 7.69
N ASN A 241 26.12 0.85 7.02
CA ASN A 241 25.36 1.26 5.85
C ASN A 241 24.39 2.39 6.19
N LYS A 242 23.71 2.30 7.32
CA LYS A 242 22.75 3.32 7.78
C LYS A 242 23.44 4.64 8.14
N GLN A 243 24.61 4.58 8.79
CA GLN A 243 25.42 5.76 9.07
C GLN A 243 25.90 6.44 7.78
N TYR A 244 26.34 5.64 6.78
CA TYR A 244 26.75 6.21 5.49
C TYR A 244 25.58 6.81 4.73
N ASN A 245 24.42 6.16 4.73
CA ASN A 245 23.22 6.74 4.16
C ASN A 245 22.94 8.12 4.77
N ARG A 246 22.94 8.23 6.10
CA ARG A 246 22.73 9.52 6.78
C ARG A 246 23.80 10.56 6.44
N LYS A 247 25.07 10.18 6.40
CA LYS A 247 26.16 11.08 6.00
C LYS A 247 26.02 11.56 4.54
N MET A 248 25.54 10.68 3.65
CA MET A 248 25.29 11.06 2.26
C MET A 248 24.10 12.01 2.14
N GLU A 249 23.03 11.78 2.87
CA GLU A 249 21.89 12.70 2.94
C GLU A 249 22.31 14.12 3.33
N GLU A 250 23.23 14.26 4.31
CA GLU A 250 23.75 15.56 4.76
C GLU A 250 24.67 16.22 3.73
N LYS A 251 25.39 15.44 2.91
CA LYS A 251 26.31 15.97 1.89
C LYS A 251 25.64 16.37 0.59
N ILE A 252 24.46 15.82 0.30
CA ILE A 252 23.72 16.09 -0.94
C ILE A 252 22.77 17.29 -0.77
N LYS A 253 22.53 17.71 0.47
CA LYS A 253 21.82 18.96 0.78
C LYS A 253 22.67 20.15 0.34
#